data_709c7c77d12e79bbfe55173330bcc465
#
_entry.id   709c7c77d12e79bbfe55173330bcc465
#
_cell.length_a   1.000
_cell.length_b   1.000
_cell.length_c   1.000
_cell.angle_alpha   90.00
_cell.angle_beta   90.00
_cell.angle_gamma   90.00
#
_symmetry.space_group_name_H-M   'P 1'
#
loop_
_entity.id
_entity.type
_entity.pdbx_description
1 polymer ?
#
loop_
_entity_poly.entity_id
_entity_poly.type
_entity_poly.pdbx_seq_one_letter_code
_entity_poly.pdbx_strand_id
1 'polypeptide(L)'
;MTSELVGFLQRNGHLIGRFAPIPCGFLRKARAVLVVVAPGQGAQSPGFLTPWLDVPGVAERLEWLSLVSGVDLIEHGTRSDADTIRDTAVAQPLIVGAGLVTLLSLFPHPSGAYASISAGAGHSVGEITAAVGAGVMTAEQAMVFVRERGRAMAHAAAVTKTGMSAVLGGDPDEVVAAAREVGLTPANMNGSGQIVVAGTIEQLASFVAPDGARVRALEVAGAFHTEHMAPATTILGKIGNAITTHDPRIRLISNKDGQVVHDGREVIRRLVQQVSQPVRWDLCMQTMLDLGVTAMIEIPPAGTLTGLAKRAMPGVETLALKTPDDLPAAWKLIEKHGVHSVIDSTPTWRLVIAPAKGTF
;
A
#
# COMPACT_ATOMS: atom_id res chain seq x y z
N MET A 1 40.73 25.32 -34.70
CA MET A 1 40.44 26.11 -33.49
C MET A 1 40.97 25.33 -32.27
N THR A 2 42.28 25.16 -32.14
CA THR A 2 42.90 24.32 -31.13
C THR A 2 44.35 24.68 -30.89
N SER A 3 44.73 25.94 -30.86
CA SER A 3 46.13 26.31 -30.54
C SER A 3 46.30 27.57 -29.65
N GLU A 4 45.20 28.21 -29.28
CA GLU A 4 45.30 29.42 -28.44
C GLU A 4 44.98 29.22 -26.95
N LEU A 5 44.49 28.05 -26.53
CA LEU A 5 44.18 27.76 -25.14
C LEU A 5 45.36 27.20 -24.33
N VAL A 6 46.42 26.75 -24.99
CA VAL A 6 47.60 26.18 -24.34
C VAL A 6 48.64 27.27 -24.02
N GLY A 7 48.60 28.42 -24.70
CA GLY A 7 49.56 29.53 -24.49
C GLY A 7 49.30 30.42 -23.27
N PHE A 8 48.15 30.31 -22.61
CA PHE A 8 47.78 31.18 -21.49
C PHE A 8 48.17 30.62 -20.09
N LEU A 9 48.48 29.34 -19.99
CA LEU A 9 48.79 28.67 -18.73
C LEU A 9 50.30 28.61 -18.37
N GLN A 10 51.19 29.14 -19.23
CA GLN A 10 52.63 29.09 -19.00
C GLN A 10 53.30 30.40 -18.58
N ARG A 11 52.57 31.47 -18.27
CA ARG A 11 53.16 32.78 -17.99
C ARG A 11 52.86 33.38 -16.62
N ASN A 12 52.31 32.68 -15.63
CA ASN A 12 52.21 33.18 -14.26
C ASN A 12 52.53 32.07 -13.26
N GLY A 13 53.84 31.86 -13.07
CA GLY A 13 54.34 31.13 -11.92
C GLY A 13 54.08 31.92 -10.63
N HIS A 14 53.79 31.17 -9.56
CA HIS A 14 53.57 31.59 -8.16
C HIS A 14 52.20 32.11 -7.80
N LEU A 15 51.30 31.17 -7.52
CA LEU A 15 50.37 31.23 -6.39
C LEU A 15 50.03 29.79 -5.98
N ILE A 16 50.93 29.20 -5.14
CA ILE A 16 50.61 27.98 -4.39
C ILE A 16 49.62 28.42 -3.29
N GLY A 17 48.33 28.53 -3.64
CA GLY A 17 47.29 28.55 -2.67
C GLY A 17 47.18 27.17 -2.05
N ARG A 18 47.56 27.05 -0.75
CA ARG A 18 47.26 25.87 0.06
C ARG A 18 45.75 25.65 -0.02
N PHE A 19 45.29 24.66 -0.79
CA PHE A 19 43.96 24.13 -0.64
C PHE A 19 43.91 23.52 0.77
N ALA A 20 43.25 24.23 1.68
CA ALA A 20 42.85 23.63 2.94
C ALA A 20 41.95 22.42 2.60
N PRO A 21 42.19 21.26 3.22
CA PRO A 21 41.28 20.12 3.02
C PRO A 21 39.87 20.58 3.45
N ILE A 22 38.94 20.52 2.54
CA ILE A 22 37.52 20.69 2.85
C ILE A 22 37.23 19.66 3.94
N PRO A 23 36.77 20.06 5.14
CA PRO A 23 36.45 19.09 6.17
C PRO A 23 35.40 18.15 5.61
N CYS A 24 35.72 16.87 5.49
CA CYS A 24 34.85 15.77 5.16
C CYS A 24 33.87 15.59 6.34
N GLY A 25 32.93 16.50 6.51
CA GLY A 25 32.05 16.61 7.67
C GLY A 25 30.63 17.03 7.35
N PHE A 26 30.24 17.15 6.07
CA PHE A 26 28.85 17.15 5.72
C PHE A 26 28.38 15.69 5.61
N LEU A 27 28.19 15.04 6.75
CA LEU A 27 27.19 13.97 6.85
C LEU A 27 25.89 14.60 6.34
N ARG A 28 25.54 14.35 5.06
CA ARG A 28 24.18 14.61 4.58
C ARG A 28 23.28 13.88 5.56
N LYS A 29 22.59 14.62 6.43
CA LYS A 29 21.47 14.06 7.19
C LYS A 29 20.68 13.22 6.20
N ALA A 30 20.58 11.91 6.44
CA ALA A 30 19.82 11.03 5.58
C ALA A 30 18.46 11.70 5.36
N ARG A 31 18.12 11.94 4.09
CA ARG A 31 16.88 12.65 3.74
C ARG A 31 15.74 11.80 4.29
N ALA A 32 14.93 12.35 5.17
CA ALA A 32 13.77 11.66 5.71
C ALA A 32 12.85 11.24 4.56
N VAL A 33 12.41 9.99 4.58
CA VAL A 33 11.57 9.40 3.52
C VAL A 33 10.38 8.70 4.18
N LEU A 34 9.19 9.25 3.95
CA LEU A 34 7.93 8.73 4.46
C LEU A 34 7.22 7.91 3.39
N VAL A 35 6.78 6.70 3.75
CA VAL A 35 5.87 5.89 2.93
C VAL A 35 4.52 5.73 3.64
N VAL A 36 3.43 5.81 2.86
CA VAL A 36 2.09 5.45 3.33
C VAL A 36 1.68 4.16 2.63
N VAL A 37 1.20 3.19 3.42
CA VAL A 37 0.81 1.88 2.91
C VAL A 37 -0.63 1.54 3.26
N ALA A 38 -1.31 0.85 2.34
CA ALA A 38 -2.69 0.41 2.50
C ALA A 38 -2.75 -1.13 2.62
N PRO A 39 -3.46 -1.67 3.63
CA PRO A 39 -3.55 -3.11 3.87
C PRO A 39 -4.44 -3.82 2.85
N GLY A 40 -4.30 -5.14 2.79
CA GLY A 40 -5.15 -6.05 2.03
C GLY A 40 -6.30 -6.62 2.85
N GLN A 41 -7.07 -7.51 2.20
CA GLN A 41 -8.15 -8.27 2.83
C GLN A 41 -7.61 -9.17 3.96
N GLY A 42 -8.37 -9.29 5.04
CA GLY A 42 -8.01 -10.04 6.24
C GLY A 42 -7.49 -9.18 7.40
N ALA A 43 -7.31 -7.87 7.18
CA ALA A 43 -6.93 -6.93 8.22
C ALA A 43 -8.15 -6.33 8.97
N GLN A 44 -9.35 -6.37 8.35
CA GLN A 44 -10.59 -5.81 8.90
C GLN A 44 -11.14 -6.67 10.05
N SER A 45 -11.75 -6.00 11.02
CA SER A 45 -12.49 -6.60 12.13
C SER A 45 -13.86 -5.94 12.30
N PRO A 46 -14.87 -6.62 12.85
CA PRO A 46 -16.16 -6.01 13.13
C PRO A 46 -16.03 -4.69 13.88
N GLY A 47 -16.74 -3.66 13.42
CA GLY A 47 -16.79 -2.36 14.08
C GLY A 47 -15.56 -1.46 13.89
N PHE A 48 -14.59 -1.82 13.05
CA PHE A 48 -13.32 -1.06 12.93
C PHE A 48 -13.51 0.37 12.41
N LEU A 49 -14.61 0.68 11.73
CA LEU A 49 -14.94 2.03 11.27
C LEU A 49 -15.73 2.85 12.30
N THR A 50 -16.26 2.22 13.36
CA THR A 50 -17.11 2.93 14.34
C THR A 50 -16.44 4.19 14.90
N PRO A 51 -15.18 4.18 15.37
CA PRO A 51 -14.56 5.39 15.92
C PRO A 51 -14.27 6.45 14.84
N TRP A 52 -14.24 6.08 13.56
CA TRP A 52 -13.99 6.99 12.47
C TRP A 52 -15.20 7.85 12.09
N LEU A 53 -16.43 7.42 12.44
CA LEU A 53 -17.64 8.19 12.16
C LEU A 53 -17.72 9.52 12.90
N ASP A 54 -17.00 9.64 14.02
CA ASP A 54 -16.93 10.89 14.81
C ASP A 54 -15.96 11.92 14.19
N VAL A 55 -15.17 11.53 13.18
CA VAL A 55 -14.28 12.46 12.48
C VAL A 55 -15.10 13.28 11.48
N PRO A 56 -15.05 14.63 11.54
CA PRO A 56 -15.85 15.49 10.67
C PRO A 56 -15.69 15.16 9.18
N GLY A 57 -16.81 14.95 8.51
CA GLY A 57 -16.89 14.68 7.07
C GLY A 57 -16.61 13.20 6.68
N VAL A 58 -16.29 12.32 7.62
CA VAL A 58 -16.03 10.90 7.31
C VAL A 58 -17.33 10.16 7.02
N ALA A 59 -18.37 10.37 7.83
CA ALA A 59 -19.65 9.70 7.62
C ALA A 59 -20.24 10.04 6.24
N GLU A 60 -20.32 11.32 5.89
CA GLU A 60 -20.87 11.79 4.61
C GLU A 60 -20.08 11.26 3.42
N ARG A 61 -18.75 11.14 3.55
CA ARG A 61 -17.90 10.56 2.51
C ARG A 61 -18.11 9.06 2.38
N LEU A 62 -18.28 8.32 3.49
CA LEU A 62 -18.61 6.90 3.46
C LEU A 62 -19.98 6.66 2.84
N GLU A 63 -20.98 7.50 3.13
CA GLU A 63 -22.29 7.46 2.45
C GLU A 63 -22.15 7.66 0.94
N TRP A 64 -21.38 8.66 0.51
CA TRP A 64 -21.10 8.89 -0.91
C TRP A 64 -20.42 7.68 -1.57
N LEU A 65 -19.36 7.14 -0.96
CA LEU A 65 -18.65 5.98 -1.48
C LEU A 65 -19.52 4.71 -1.46
N SER A 66 -20.45 4.61 -0.50
CA SER A 66 -21.46 3.52 -0.45
C SER A 66 -22.39 3.59 -1.66
N LEU A 67 -22.88 4.77 -2.01
CA LEU A 67 -23.71 4.97 -3.20
C LEU A 67 -22.95 4.60 -4.49
N VAL A 68 -21.68 5.00 -4.60
CA VAL A 68 -20.84 4.70 -5.77
C VAL A 68 -20.54 3.21 -5.88
N SER A 69 -20.22 2.56 -4.76
CA SER A 69 -19.90 1.12 -4.75
C SER A 69 -21.11 0.21 -4.73
N GLY A 70 -22.29 0.71 -4.32
CA GLY A 70 -23.45 -0.11 -4.07
C GLY A 70 -23.29 -1.09 -2.89
N VAL A 71 -22.37 -0.78 -1.97
CA VAL A 71 -22.08 -1.53 -0.73
C VAL A 71 -22.23 -0.56 0.43
N ASP A 72 -23.01 -0.89 1.43
CA ASP A 72 -23.19 -0.05 2.61
C ASP A 72 -21.94 -0.12 3.51
N LEU A 73 -20.99 0.80 3.27
CA LEU A 73 -19.70 0.82 3.96
C LEU A 73 -19.86 1.15 5.45
N ILE A 74 -20.88 1.93 5.83
CA ILE A 74 -21.14 2.27 7.22
C ILE A 74 -21.69 1.04 7.94
N GLU A 75 -22.71 0.39 7.41
CA GLU A 75 -23.29 -0.82 8.00
C GLU A 75 -22.21 -1.91 8.16
N HIS A 76 -21.47 -2.20 7.09
CA HIS A 76 -20.45 -3.25 7.12
C HIS A 76 -19.23 -2.88 7.97
N GLY A 77 -18.88 -1.62 8.06
CA GLY A 77 -17.73 -1.17 8.86
C GLY A 77 -18.02 -1.04 10.35
N THR A 78 -19.31 -1.02 10.75
CA THR A 78 -19.70 -0.73 12.15
C THR A 78 -20.52 -1.82 12.82
N ARG A 79 -21.41 -2.53 12.09
CA ARG A 79 -22.40 -3.44 12.67
C ARG A 79 -22.29 -4.87 12.19
N SER A 80 -21.86 -5.08 10.95
CA SER A 80 -21.80 -6.42 10.37
C SER A 80 -20.82 -7.32 11.11
N ASP A 81 -21.15 -8.61 11.17
CA ASP A 81 -20.34 -9.63 11.80
C ASP A 81 -19.10 -9.99 10.98
N ALA A 82 -18.24 -10.83 11.56
CA ALA A 82 -16.98 -11.24 10.95
C ALA A 82 -17.19 -12.00 9.63
N ASP A 83 -18.22 -12.81 9.52
CA ASP A 83 -18.50 -13.61 8.32
C ASP A 83 -18.94 -12.73 7.16
N THR A 84 -19.82 -11.76 7.42
CA THR A 84 -20.26 -10.78 6.42
C THR A 84 -19.11 -9.95 5.87
N ILE A 85 -18.26 -9.39 6.74
CA ILE A 85 -17.13 -8.57 6.29
C ILE A 85 -15.96 -9.37 5.74
N ARG A 86 -15.99 -10.71 5.83
CA ARG A 86 -15.04 -11.62 5.20
C ARG A 86 -15.38 -11.90 3.74
N ASP A 87 -16.65 -11.77 3.35
CA ASP A 87 -17.06 -11.91 1.95
C ASP A 87 -16.26 -10.95 1.07
N THR A 88 -15.64 -11.49 0.01
CA THR A 88 -14.74 -10.74 -0.86
C THR A 88 -15.43 -9.56 -1.56
N ALA A 89 -16.73 -9.70 -1.89
CA ALA A 89 -17.50 -8.64 -2.52
C ALA A 89 -17.83 -7.48 -1.56
N VAL A 90 -17.80 -7.73 -0.24
CA VAL A 90 -17.99 -6.74 0.83
C VAL A 90 -16.64 -6.21 1.30
N ALA A 91 -15.72 -7.09 1.63
CA ALA A 91 -14.42 -6.77 2.22
C ALA A 91 -13.62 -5.76 1.40
N GLN A 92 -13.54 -5.96 0.08
CA GLN A 92 -12.69 -5.15 -0.78
C GLN A 92 -13.17 -3.70 -0.89
N PRO A 93 -14.45 -3.40 -1.23
CA PRO A 93 -14.96 -2.04 -1.18
C PRO A 93 -14.84 -1.40 0.21
N LEU A 94 -15.07 -2.16 1.27
CA LEU A 94 -14.99 -1.70 2.64
C LEU A 94 -13.57 -1.23 3.01
N ILE A 95 -12.54 -2.03 2.68
CA ILE A 95 -11.13 -1.71 2.96
C ILE A 95 -10.68 -0.48 2.14
N VAL A 96 -11.02 -0.43 0.86
CA VAL A 96 -10.67 0.71 0.01
C VAL A 96 -11.37 1.97 0.48
N GLY A 97 -12.68 1.92 0.76
CA GLY A 97 -13.45 3.06 1.28
C GLY A 97 -12.86 3.59 2.60
N ALA A 98 -12.53 2.70 3.54
CA ALA A 98 -11.89 3.06 4.80
C ALA A 98 -10.54 3.76 4.56
N GLY A 99 -9.71 3.22 3.68
CA GLY A 99 -8.43 3.81 3.32
C GLY A 99 -8.57 5.21 2.70
N LEU A 100 -9.54 5.39 1.81
CA LEU A 100 -9.78 6.67 1.13
C LEU A 100 -10.21 7.77 2.11
N VAL A 101 -11.15 7.50 3.02
CA VAL A 101 -11.58 8.51 4.00
C VAL A 101 -10.47 8.84 5.00
N THR A 102 -9.63 7.86 5.34
CA THR A 102 -8.49 8.08 6.23
C THR A 102 -7.40 8.92 5.56
N LEU A 103 -7.11 8.69 4.29
CA LEU A 103 -6.17 9.54 3.55
C LEU A 103 -6.61 11.00 3.56
N LEU A 104 -7.92 11.28 3.44
CA LEU A 104 -8.47 12.63 3.53
C LEU A 104 -8.43 13.20 4.95
N SER A 105 -8.51 12.34 5.98
CA SER A 105 -8.35 12.77 7.38
C SER A 105 -6.89 13.12 7.71
N LEU A 106 -5.94 12.37 7.12
CA LEU A 106 -4.51 12.68 7.23
C LEU A 106 -4.11 13.93 6.44
N PHE A 107 -4.65 14.07 5.23
CA PHE A 107 -4.34 15.13 4.28
C PHE A 107 -5.63 15.73 3.73
N PRO A 108 -6.19 16.77 4.39
CA PRO A 108 -7.43 17.41 3.94
C PRO A 108 -7.37 17.93 2.50
N HIS A 109 -6.16 18.15 1.99
CA HIS A 109 -5.93 18.54 0.60
C HIS A 109 -4.88 17.63 -0.06
N PRO A 110 -5.14 17.09 -1.28
CA PRO A 110 -4.22 16.18 -1.97
C PRO A 110 -2.80 16.72 -2.15
N SER A 111 -2.64 18.03 -2.36
CA SER A 111 -1.32 18.65 -2.49
C SER A 111 -0.45 18.48 -1.24
N GLY A 112 -1.06 18.45 -0.04
CA GLY A 112 -0.36 18.16 1.21
C GLY A 112 0.22 16.74 1.25
N ALA A 113 -0.54 15.76 0.74
CA ALA A 113 -0.06 14.39 0.59
C ALA A 113 1.15 14.32 -0.35
N TYR A 114 1.03 14.91 -1.56
CA TYR A 114 2.11 14.89 -2.55
C TYR A 114 3.38 15.64 -2.10
N ALA A 115 3.22 16.66 -1.25
CA ALA A 115 4.35 17.39 -0.67
C ALA A 115 5.05 16.62 0.46
N SER A 116 4.36 15.71 1.14
CA SER A 116 4.84 15.05 2.37
C SER A 116 5.21 13.59 2.16
N ILE A 117 4.48 12.86 1.30
CA ILE A 117 4.69 11.42 1.07
C ILE A 117 5.71 11.21 -0.04
N SER A 118 6.74 10.43 0.25
CA SER A 118 7.78 10.10 -0.74
C SER A 118 7.40 8.93 -1.63
N ALA A 119 6.66 7.96 -1.07
CA ALA A 119 6.20 6.77 -1.78
C ALA A 119 4.89 6.26 -1.20
N GLY A 120 4.13 5.56 -2.00
CA GLY A 120 2.93 4.83 -1.62
C GLY A 120 3.00 3.38 -2.08
N ALA A 121 2.39 2.49 -1.32
CA ALA A 121 2.21 1.09 -1.70
C ALA A 121 0.92 0.55 -1.08
N GLY A 122 0.44 -0.58 -1.59
CA GLY A 122 -0.67 -1.28 -0.97
C GLY A 122 -0.52 -2.77 -1.19
N HIS A 123 -0.99 -3.57 -0.24
CA HIS A 123 -0.97 -5.01 -0.35
C HIS A 123 -2.25 -5.50 -1.03
N SER A 124 -2.15 -6.19 -2.16
CA SER A 124 -3.31 -6.70 -2.90
C SER A 124 -4.35 -5.59 -3.18
N VAL A 125 -5.56 -5.68 -2.66
CA VAL A 125 -6.61 -4.68 -2.84
C VAL A 125 -6.20 -3.28 -2.35
N GLY A 126 -5.30 -3.20 -1.38
CA GLY A 126 -4.76 -1.92 -0.88
C GLY A 126 -3.98 -1.14 -1.94
N GLU A 127 -3.44 -1.80 -2.99
CA GLU A 127 -2.76 -1.11 -4.09
C GLU A 127 -3.71 -0.16 -4.85
N ILE A 128 -5.04 -0.42 -4.81
CA ILE A 128 -6.06 0.49 -5.36
C ILE A 128 -6.11 1.80 -4.55
N THR A 129 -6.14 1.70 -3.21
CA THR A 129 -6.09 2.87 -2.33
C THR A 129 -4.80 3.68 -2.54
N ALA A 130 -3.67 2.99 -2.66
CA ALA A 130 -2.38 3.63 -2.93
C ALA A 130 -2.36 4.34 -4.30
N ALA A 131 -3.00 3.77 -5.33
CA ALA A 131 -3.13 4.37 -6.66
C ALA A 131 -3.95 5.67 -6.63
N VAL A 132 -5.07 5.70 -5.85
CA VAL A 132 -5.82 6.96 -5.62
C VAL A 132 -4.98 7.97 -4.86
N GLY A 133 -4.32 7.55 -3.78
CA GLY A 133 -3.43 8.41 -3.00
C GLY A 133 -2.27 8.98 -3.81
N ALA A 134 -1.81 8.26 -4.85
CA ALA A 134 -0.82 8.73 -5.81
C ALA A 134 -1.41 9.61 -6.94
N GLY A 135 -2.73 9.75 -7.02
CA GLY A 135 -3.42 10.58 -8.02
C GLY A 135 -3.62 9.92 -9.38
N VAL A 136 -3.52 8.58 -9.47
CA VAL A 136 -3.69 7.83 -10.73
C VAL A 136 -5.13 7.83 -11.22
N MET A 137 -6.08 7.70 -10.30
CA MET A 137 -7.53 7.66 -10.57
C MET A 137 -8.30 8.33 -9.45
N THR A 138 -9.58 8.66 -9.68
CA THR A 138 -10.45 9.24 -8.65
C THR A 138 -10.92 8.20 -7.64
N ALA A 139 -11.42 8.65 -6.49
CA ALA A 139 -12.02 7.78 -5.48
C ALA A 139 -13.22 7.01 -6.04
N GLU A 140 -14.07 7.68 -6.83
CA GLU A 140 -15.25 7.08 -7.45
C GLU A 140 -14.86 5.98 -8.45
N GLN A 141 -13.87 6.24 -9.31
CA GLN A 141 -13.36 5.25 -10.25
C GLN A 141 -12.80 4.02 -9.51
N ALA A 142 -12.07 4.25 -8.41
CA ALA A 142 -11.54 3.19 -7.56
C ALA A 142 -12.65 2.37 -6.91
N MET A 143 -13.72 3.02 -6.42
CA MET A 143 -14.85 2.32 -5.80
C MET A 143 -15.64 1.47 -6.81
N VAL A 144 -15.83 1.95 -8.03
CA VAL A 144 -16.42 1.15 -9.12
C VAL A 144 -15.50 -0.04 -9.46
N PHE A 145 -14.20 0.21 -9.61
CA PHE A 145 -13.23 -0.84 -9.95
C PHE A 145 -13.15 -1.91 -8.85
N VAL A 146 -13.05 -1.51 -7.58
CA VAL A 146 -12.94 -2.47 -6.46
C VAL A 146 -14.21 -3.26 -6.23
N ARG A 147 -15.39 -2.66 -6.44
CA ARG A 147 -16.67 -3.39 -6.42
C ARG A 147 -16.66 -4.56 -7.41
N GLU A 148 -16.31 -4.26 -8.65
CA GLU A 148 -16.29 -5.29 -9.69
C GLU A 148 -15.13 -6.29 -9.47
N ARG A 149 -14.00 -5.83 -8.88
CA ARG A 149 -12.92 -6.73 -8.47
C ARG A 149 -13.40 -7.74 -7.43
N GLY A 150 -14.05 -7.27 -6.37
CA GLY A 150 -14.58 -8.14 -5.32
C GLY A 150 -15.59 -9.15 -5.85
N ARG A 151 -16.56 -8.70 -6.68
CA ARG A 151 -17.57 -9.54 -7.30
C ARG A 151 -16.99 -10.58 -8.25
N ALA A 152 -16.10 -10.15 -9.15
CA ALA A 152 -15.48 -11.03 -10.12
C ALA A 152 -14.60 -12.09 -9.46
N MET A 153 -13.84 -11.73 -8.41
CA MET A 153 -13.04 -12.68 -7.65
C MET A 153 -13.89 -13.64 -6.83
N ALA A 154 -14.98 -13.17 -6.20
CA ALA A 154 -15.94 -14.03 -5.51
C ALA A 154 -16.58 -15.04 -6.47
N HIS A 155 -16.99 -14.58 -7.67
CA HIS A 155 -17.51 -15.45 -8.71
C HIS A 155 -16.49 -16.49 -9.19
N ALA A 156 -15.25 -16.08 -9.44
CA ALA A 156 -14.18 -16.99 -9.84
C ALA A 156 -13.88 -18.05 -8.76
N ALA A 157 -13.91 -17.64 -7.49
CA ALA A 157 -13.71 -18.54 -6.36
C ALA A 157 -14.82 -19.61 -6.22
N ALA A 158 -16.03 -19.30 -6.68
CA ALA A 158 -17.17 -20.23 -6.64
C ALA A 158 -17.09 -21.36 -7.71
N VAL A 159 -16.24 -21.20 -8.75
CA VAL A 159 -16.13 -22.18 -9.85
C VAL A 159 -15.44 -23.46 -9.38
N THR A 160 -14.39 -23.34 -8.57
CA THR A 160 -13.62 -24.47 -8.06
C THR A 160 -13.35 -24.29 -6.57
N LYS A 161 -13.51 -25.35 -5.80
CA LYS A 161 -13.17 -25.30 -4.36
C LYS A 161 -11.67 -25.14 -4.19
N THR A 162 -11.26 -23.98 -3.79
CA THR A 162 -9.87 -23.58 -3.58
C THR A 162 -9.71 -22.87 -2.25
N GLY A 163 -8.47 -22.67 -1.83
CA GLY A 163 -8.18 -22.00 -0.58
C GLY A 163 -6.75 -21.48 -0.54
N MET A 164 -6.37 -20.96 0.62
CA MET A 164 -5.03 -20.45 0.88
C MET A 164 -4.54 -20.88 2.26
N SER A 165 -3.23 -21.02 2.40
CA SER A 165 -2.57 -21.27 3.68
C SER A 165 -1.35 -20.39 3.84
N ALA A 166 -1.17 -19.82 5.03
CA ALA A 166 0.06 -19.13 5.39
C ALA A 166 1.10 -20.15 5.85
N VAL A 167 2.28 -20.07 5.28
CA VAL A 167 3.48 -20.82 5.71
C VAL A 167 4.37 -19.85 6.46
N LEU A 168 4.69 -20.17 7.70
CA LEU A 168 5.42 -19.34 8.63
C LEU A 168 6.73 -20.01 9.05
N GLY A 169 7.87 -19.37 8.79
CA GLY A 169 9.21 -19.92 9.01
C GLY A 169 9.68 -20.78 7.85
N GLY A 170 10.76 -21.53 8.07
CA GLY A 170 11.44 -22.31 7.03
C GLY A 170 12.25 -21.46 6.06
N ASP A 171 13.03 -22.10 5.21
CA ASP A 171 13.72 -21.45 4.11
C ASP A 171 12.72 -21.08 3.01
N PRO A 172 12.68 -19.82 2.54
CA PRO A 172 11.71 -19.38 1.54
C PRO A 172 11.77 -20.13 0.21
N ASP A 173 12.97 -20.52 -0.25
CA ASP A 173 13.13 -21.21 -1.52
C ASP A 173 12.65 -22.66 -1.41
N GLU A 174 12.90 -23.32 -0.27
CA GLU A 174 12.38 -24.66 0.04
C GLU A 174 10.84 -24.66 0.14
N VAL A 175 10.25 -23.64 0.81
CA VAL A 175 8.79 -23.49 0.89
C VAL A 175 8.18 -23.32 -0.49
N VAL A 176 8.77 -22.48 -1.35
CA VAL A 176 8.31 -22.26 -2.73
C VAL A 176 8.44 -23.54 -3.57
N ALA A 177 9.55 -24.26 -3.44
CA ALA A 177 9.78 -25.52 -4.16
C ALA A 177 8.76 -26.58 -3.75
N ALA A 178 8.59 -26.83 -2.45
CA ALA A 178 7.62 -27.78 -1.93
C ALA A 178 6.17 -27.45 -2.31
N ALA A 179 5.80 -26.15 -2.31
CA ALA A 179 4.48 -25.73 -2.75
C ALA A 179 4.26 -26.06 -4.24
N ARG A 180 5.24 -25.80 -5.10
CA ARG A 180 5.15 -26.08 -6.54
C ARG A 180 5.10 -27.56 -6.86
N GLU A 181 5.78 -28.42 -6.10
CA GLU A 181 5.73 -29.87 -6.27
C GLU A 181 4.32 -30.44 -6.20
N VAL A 182 3.48 -29.88 -5.33
CA VAL A 182 2.07 -30.28 -5.19
C VAL A 182 1.11 -29.40 -6.01
N GLY A 183 1.63 -28.54 -6.88
CA GLY A 183 0.85 -27.68 -7.77
C GLY A 183 0.26 -26.43 -7.09
N LEU A 184 0.71 -26.08 -5.87
CA LEU A 184 0.32 -24.82 -5.22
C LEU A 184 1.08 -23.64 -5.81
N THR A 185 0.41 -22.51 -5.85
CA THR A 185 1.00 -21.21 -6.23
C THR A 185 1.41 -20.44 -4.98
N PRO A 186 2.68 -19.96 -4.88
CA PRO A 186 3.05 -18.95 -3.89
C PRO A 186 2.36 -17.65 -4.20
N ALA A 187 1.18 -17.45 -3.63
CA ALA A 187 0.27 -16.34 -3.96
C ALA A 187 0.70 -15.00 -3.35
N ASN A 188 1.24 -15.02 -2.11
CA ASN A 188 1.78 -13.81 -1.48
C ASN A 188 3.17 -14.11 -0.90
N MET A 189 4.18 -13.41 -1.41
CA MET A 189 5.52 -13.38 -0.86
C MET A 189 5.62 -12.19 0.09
N ASN A 190 5.34 -12.43 1.38
CA ASN A 190 5.22 -11.32 2.35
C ASN A 190 6.56 -10.94 2.99
N GLY A 191 7.62 -11.70 2.72
CA GLY A 191 8.92 -11.51 3.37
C GLY A 191 8.92 -11.96 4.83
N SER A 192 10.06 -11.82 5.49
CA SER A 192 10.23 -12.16 6.93
C SER A 192 9.73 -13.56 7.31
N GLY A 193 9.96 -14.56 6.43
CA GLY A 193 9.55 -15.93 6.67
C GLY A 193 8.03 -16.16 6.59
N GLN A 194 7.30 -15.34 5.83
CA GLN A 194 5.87 -15.53 5.59
C GLN A 194 5.57 -15.63 4.10
N ILE A 195 5.07 -16.77 3.68
CA ILE A 195 4.60 -17.05 2.32
C ILE A 195 3.16 -17.57 2.41
N VAL A 196 2.28 -17.05 1.57
CA VAL A 196 0.92 -17.60 1.43
C VAL A 196 0.88 -18.42 0.17
N VAL A 197 0.52 -19.70 0.30
CA VAL A 197 0.34 -20.64 -0.80
C VAL A 197 -1.15 -20.85 -1.06
N ALA A 198 -1.52 -21.02 -2.33
CA ALA A 198 -2.90 -21.11 -2.76
C ALA A 198 -3.08 -22.15 -3.88
N GLY A 199 -4.23 -22.81 -3.88
CA GLY A 199 -4.59 -23.84 -4.85
C GLY A 199 -5.88 -24.54 -4.49
N THR A 200 -6.08 -25.75 -5.01
CA THR A 200 -7.24 -26.57 -4.66
C THR A 200 -7.14 -27.09 -3.22
N ILE A 201 -8.28 -27.49 -2.67
CA ILE A 201 -8.29 -28.05 -1.30
C ILE A 201 -7.45 -29.33 -1.22
N GLU A 202 -7.46 -30.15 -2.28
CA GLU A 202 -6.67 -31.37 -2.38
C GLU A 202 -5.16 -31.07 -2.40
N GLN A 203 -4.74 -30.05 -3.15
CA GLN A 203 -3.35 -29.61 -3.18
C GLN A 203 -2.90 -29.08 -1.81
N LEU A 204 -3.74 -28.28 -1.14
CA LEU A 204 -3.45 -27.78 0.20
C LEU A 204 -3.36 -28.91 1.23
N ALA A 205 -4.20 -29.94 1.11
CA ALA A 205 -4.18 -31.12 1.99
C ALA A 205 -2.94 -32.00 1.78
N SER A 206 -2.38 -32.04 0.57
CA SER A 206 -1.16 -32.79 0.25
C SER A 206 0.14 -32.05 0.54
N PHE A 207 0.05 -30.74 0.86
CA PHE A 207 1.23 -29.91 1.13
C PHE A 207 1.87 -30.25 2.47
N VAL A 208 3.13 -30.65 2.42
CA VAL A 208 3.97 -30.88 3.60
C VAL A 208 4.95 -29.71 3.72
N ALA A 209 4.89 -29.02 4.84
CA ALA A 209 5.80 -27.90 5.09
C ALA A 209 7.23 -28.41 5.27
N PRO A 210 8.24 -27.72 4.71
CA PRO A 210 9.65 -27.97 4.99
C PRO A 210 9.99 -27.80 6.47
N ASP A 211 11.18 -28.27 6.86
CA ASP A 211 11.68 -28.15 8.22
C ASP A 211 11.69 -26.67 8.71
N GLY A 212 11.26 -26.47 9.94
CA GLY A 212 11.17 -25.14 10.54
C GLY A 212 9.99 -24.29 10.07
N ALA A 213 9.18 -24.76 9.11
CA ALA A 213 7.98 -24.09 8.66
C ALA A 213 6.72 -24.63 9.34
N ARG A 214 5.72 -23.77 9.50
CA ARG A 214 4.38 -24.11 10.04
C ARG A 214 3.29 -23.62 9.11
N VAL A 215 2.30 -24.46 8.83
CA VAL A 215 1.15 -24.13 7.99
C VAL A 215 -0.02 -23.69 8.84
N ARG A 216 -0.67 -22.61 8.44
CA ARG A 216 -1.93 -22.12 9.00
C ARG A 216 -2.92 -21.88 7.87
N ALA A 217 -4.03 -22.61 7.87
CA ALA A 217 -5.11 -22.33 6.93
C ALA A 217 -5.65 -20.90 7.10
N LEU A 218 -5.98 -20.25 6.00
CA LEU A 218 -6.60 -18.93 5.98
C LEU A 218 -8.10 -19.06 5.71
N GLU A 219 -8.89 -18.27 6.41
CA GLU A 219 -10.34 -18.22 6.22
C GLU A 219 -10.66 -17.29 5.04
N VAL A 220 -10.41 -17.75 3.82
CA VAL A 220 -10.68 -17.04 2.56
C VAL A 220 -11.45 -17.92 1.60
N ALA A 221 -12.24 -17.28 0.73
CA ALA A 221 -13.18 -17.96 -0.15
C ALA A 221 -12.53 -18.66 -1.35
N GLY A 222 -11.25 -18.44 -1.65
CA GLY A 222 -10.64 -19.01 -2.84
C GLY A 222 -9.12 -18.78 -2.95
N ALA A 223 -8.51 -19.38 -3.97
CA ALA A 223 -7.09 -19.22 -4.30
C ALA A 223 -6.83 -17.90 -5.02
N PHE A 224 -6.83 -16.79 -4.27
CA PHE A 224 -6.52 -15.46 -4.81
C PHE A 224 -5.07 -15.38 -5.28
N HIS A 225 -4.81 -14.51 -6.25
CA HIS A 225 -3.47 -14.30 -6.83
C HIS A 225 -2.89 -15.54 -7.53
N THR A 226 -3.78 -16.38 -8.07
CA THR A 226 -3.45 -17.57 -8.87
C THR A 226 -4.24 -17.58 -10.18
N GLU A 227 -3.94 -18.54 -11.05
CA GLU A 227 -4.67 -18.78 -12.30
C GLU A 227 -6.18 -19.00 -12.10
N HIS A 228 -6.61 -19.50 -10.93
CA HIS A 228 -8.03 -19.66 -10.60
C HIS A 228 -8.81 -18.32 -10.66
N MET A 229 -8.12 -17.18 -10.55
CA MET A 229 -8.70 -15.85 -10.69
C MET A 229 -8.65 -15.29 -12.12
N ALA A 230 -8.13 -16.02 -13.11
CA ALA A 230 -8.04 -15.57 -14.49
C ALA A 230 -9.39 -15.10 -15.09
N PRO A 231 -10.55 -15.72 -14.78
CA PRO A 231 -11.83 -15.22 -15.27
C PRO A 231 -12.13 -13.78 -14.86
N ALA A 232 -11.68 -13.35 -13.66
CA ALA A 232 -11.88 -12.00 -13.18
C ALA A 232 -11.10 -10.95 -13.99
N THR A 233 -9.95 -11.31 -14.57
CA THR A 233 -9.12 -10.38 -15.36
C THR A 233 -9.83 -9.86 -16.61
N THR A 234 -10.69 -10.68 -17.23
CA THR A 234 -11.46 -10.29 -18.43
C THR A 234 -12.47 -9.18 -18.10
N ILE A 235 -13.19 -9.31 -16.97
CA ILE A 235 -14.15 -8.31 -16.51
C ILE A 235 -13.42 -7.03 -16.12
N LEU A 236 -12.38 -7.15 -15.31
CA LEU A 236 -11.58 -6.03 -14.83
C LEU A 236 -10.85 -5.30 -15.97
N GLY A 237 -10.43 -6.01 -17.02
CA GLY A 237 -9.81 -5.40 -18.19
C GLY A 237 -10.75 -4.44 -18.90
N LYS A 238 -12.04 -4.79 -19.05
CA LYS A 238 -13.05 -3.90 -19.66
C LYS A 238 -13.24 -2.63 -18.83
N ILE A 239 -13.31 -2.76 -17.50
CA ILE A 239 -13.48 -1.63 -16.59
C ILE A 239 -12.21 -0.78 -16.55
N GLY A 240 -11.03 -1.41 -16.43
CA GLY A 240 -9.75 -0.72 -16.44
C GLY A 240 -9.52 0.13 -17.69
N ASN A 241 -9.98 -0.35 -18.85
CA ASN A 241 -9.91 0.43 -20.10
C ASN A 241 -10.78 1.68 -20.09
N ALA A 242 -11.87 1.71 -19.31
CA ALA A 242 -12.76 2.85 -19.20
C ALA A 242 -12.28 3.89 -18.16
N ILE A 243 -11.32 3.57 -17.30
CA ILE A 243 -10.78 4.49 -16.30
C ILE A 243 -9.90 5.54 -16.99
N THR A 244 -10.18 6.82 -16.73
CA THR A 244 -9.26 7.92 -17.07
C THR A 244 -8.15 7.94 -16.04
N THR A 245 -6.89 7.92 -16.50
CA THR A 245 -5.71 7.82 -15.65
C THR A 245 -4.83 9.05 -15.74
N HIS A 246 -4.12 9.32 -14.66
CA HIS A 246 -3.00 10.26 -14.61
C HIS A 246 -1.74 9.52 -14.13
N ASP A 247 -0.58 10.04 -14.46
CA ASP A 247 0.67 9.51 -13.94
C ASP A 247 0.78 9.75 -12.43
N PRO A 248 1.34 8.79 -11.68
CA PRO A 248 1.50 8.92 -10.23
C PRO A 248 2.32 10.16 -9.85
N ARG A 249 1.84 10.94 -8.89
CA ARG A 249 2.51 12.14 -8.37
C ARG A 249 3.51 11.85 -7.26
N ILE A 250 3.49 10.64 -6.72
CA ILE A 250 4.48 10.10 -5.77
C ILE A 250 4.98 8.76 -6.32
N ARG A 251 6.07 8.23 -5.77
CA ARG A 251 6.55 6.89 -6.16
C ARG A 251 5.52 5.85 -5.75
N LEU A 252 4.85 5.22 -6.72
CA LEU A 252 3.90 4.14 -6.46
C LEU A 252 4.57 2.80 -6.70
N ILE A 253 4.73 2.01 -5.63
CA ILE A 253 5.41 0.72 -5.65
C ILE A 253 4.38 -0.38 -5.95
N SER A 254 4.65 -1.22 -6.93
CA SER A 254 3.71 -2.23 -7.42
C SER A 254 3.96 -3.62 -6.84
N ASN A 255 2.89 -4.34 -6.55
CA ASN A 255 2.94 -5.73 -6.05
C ASN A 255 3.49 -6.74 -7.07
N LYS A 256 3.51 -6.40 -8.34
CA LYS A 256 3.95 -7.31 -9.41
C LYS A 256 5.44 -7.69 -9.25
N ASP A 257 6.27 -6.71 -9.00
CA ASP A 257 7.74 -6.82 -9.06
C ASP A 257 8.47 -5.91 -8.05
N GLY A 258 7.74 -5.21 -7.18
CA GLY A 258 8.30 -4.24 -6.26
C GLY A 258 8.78 -2.94 -6.91
N GLN A 259 8.67 -2.78 -8.24
CA GLN A 259 9.17 -1.61 -8.94
C GLN A 259 8.25 -0.40 -8.78
N VAL A 260 8.85 0.79 -8.84
CA VAL A 260 8.10 2.04 -8.93
C VAL A 260 7.50 2.17 -10.33
N VAL A 261 6.20 2.42 -10.40
CA VAL A 261 5.47 2.62 -11.66
C VAL A 261 5.25 4.11 -11.89
N HIS A 262 5.58 4.59 -13.08
CA HIS A 262 5.51 6.01 -13.46
C HIS A 262 4.39 6.34 -14.45
N ASP A 263 3.77 5.35 -15.04
CA ASP A 263 2.71 5.47 -16.03
C ASP A 263 1.38 5.02 -15.47
N GLY A 264 0.37 5.88 -15.52
CA GLY A 264 -0.95 5.61 -14.93
C GLY A 264 -1.70 4.47 -15.63
N ARG A 265 -1.54 4.29 -16.95
CA ARG A 265 -2.12 3.16 -17.68
C ARG A 265 -1.49 1.83 -17.27
N GLU A 266 -0.17 1.83 -17.08
CA GLU A 266 0.55 0.67 -16.57
C GLU A 266 0.08 0.30 -15.18
N VAL A 267 -0.19 1.28 -14.29
CA VAL A 267 -0.76 1.02 -12.97
C VAL A 267 -2.09 0.25 -13.09
N ILE A 268 -3.02 0.75 -13.89
CA ILE A 268 -4.32 0.07 -14.07
C ILE A 268 -4.13 -1.32 -14.68
N ARG A 269 -3.25 -1.48 -15.67
CA ARG A 269 -2.97 -2.78 -16.27
C ARG A 269 -2.43 -3.78 -15.24
N ARG A 270 -1.55 -3.33 -14.34
CA ARG A 270 -1.02 -4.15 -13.23
C ARG A 270 -2.11 -4.50 -12.23
N LEU A 271 -2.98 -3.56 -11.84
CA LEU A 271 -4.11 -3.81 -10.95
C LEU A 271 -5.09 -4.85 -11.52
N VAL A 272 -5.34 -4.83 -12.82
CA VAL A 272 -6.17 -5.84 -13.51
C VAL A 272 -5.52 -7.22 -13.43
N GLN A 273 -4.24 -7.32 -13.71
CA GLN A 273 -3.50 -8.59 -13.73
C GLN A 273 -3.22 -9.15 -12.33
N GLN A 274 -3.15 -8.27 -11.32
CA GLN A 274 -2.79 -8.62 -9.94
C GLN A 274 -3.67 -9.73 -9.36
N VAL A 275 -4.96 -9.81 -9.72
CA VAL A 275 -5.88 -10.80 -9.17
C VAL A 275 -5.47 -12.24 -9.48
N SER A 276 -4.75 -12.46 -10.58
CA SER A 276 -4.26 -13.77 -11.03
C SER A 276 -2.74 -13.94 -10.95
N GLN A 277 -2.04 -13.01 -10.31
CA GLN A 277 -0.57 -13.04 -10.18
C GLN A 277 -0.14 -12.84 -8.73
N PRO A 278 1.01 -13.41 -8.33
CA PRO A 278 1.52 -13.28 -6.97
C PRO A 278 1.73 -11.83 -6.53
N VAL A 279 1.47 -11.58 -5.26
CA VAL A 279 1.80 -10.33 -4.57
C VAL A 279 3.23 -10.41 -4.04
N ARG A 280 4.13 -9.61 -4.57
CA ARG A 280 5.54 -9.53 -4.18
C ARG A 280 5.75 -8.41 -3.15
N TRP A 281 5.14 -8.58 -1.97
CA TRP A 281 5.30 -7.60 -0.88
C TRP A 281 6.72 -7.55 -0.34
N ASP A 282 7.44 -8.67 -0.39
CA ASP A 282 8.87 -8.78 -0.11
C ASP A 282 9.69 -7.79 -0.95
N LEU A 283 9.46 -7.74 -2.26
CA LEU A 283 10.13 -6.79 -3.16
C LEU A 283 9.66 -5.36 -2.95
N CYS A 284 8.40 -5.13 -2.57
CA CYS A 284 7.92 -3.80 -2.21
C CYS A 284 8.69 -3.26 -1.00
N MET A 285 8.88 -4.06 0.06
CA MET A 285 9.66 -3.67 1.24
C MET A 285 11.14 -3.48 0.90
N GLN A 286 11.72 -4.31 0.03
CA GLN A 286 13.09 -4.12 -0.44
C GLN A 286 13.25 -2.77 -1.15
N THR A 287 12.34 -2.43 -2.05
CA THR A 287 12.34 -1.12 -2.73
C THR A 287 12.18 0.03 -1.74
N MET A 288 11.36 -0.12 -0.69
CA MET A 288 11.28 0.89 0.38
C MET A 288 12.63 1.09 1.08
N LEU A 289 13.37 0.01 1.37
CA LEU A 289 14.72 0.08 1.93
C LEU A 289 15.69 0.76 0.97
N ASP A 290 15.67 0.41 -0.32
CA ASP A 290 16.53 1.00 -1.35
C ASP A 290 16.26 2.49 -1.55
N LEU A 291 15.01 2.92 -1.36
CA LEU A 291 14.62 4.33 -1.37
C LEU A 291 15.03 5.08 -0.08
N GLY A 292 15.54 4.37 0.91
CA GLY A 292 15.94 4.93 2.20
C GLY A 292 14.76 5.34 3.07
N VAL A 293 13.66 4.58 3.05
CA VAL A 293 12.48 4.85 3.88
C VAL A 293 12.87 4.87 5.35
N THR A 294 12.50 5.94 6.04
CA THR A 294 12.77 6.16 7.46
C THR A 294 11.53 6.01 8.33
N ALA A 295 10.33 6.16 7.73
CA ALA A 295 9.06 5.96 8.42
C ALA A 295 7.98 5.39 7.50
N MET A 296 7.07 4.60 8.08
CA MET A 296 5.93 4.00 7.41
C MET A 296 4.65 4.20 8.22
N ILE A 297 3.61 4.72 7.59
CA ILE A 297 2.24 4.77 8.15
C ILE A 297 1.39 3.76 7.39
N GLU A 298 0.77 2.83 8.12
CA GLU A 298 -0.26 1.93 7.58
C GLU A 298 -1.64 2.49 7.92
N ILE A 299 -2.45 2.75 6.88
CA ILE A 299 -3.82 3.25 7.03
C ILE A 299 -4.80 2.12 7.37
N PRO A 300 -6.00 2.41 7.91
CA PRO A 300 -6.98 1.39 8.30
C PRO A 300 -7.42 0.45 7.16
N PRO A 301 -7.75 -0.78 7.56
CA PRO A 301 -7.58 -1.45 8.85
C PRO A 301 -6.13 -1.88 9.08
N ALA A 302 -5.43 -1.14 9.93
CA ALA A 302 -3.98 -1.22 10.08
C ALA A 302 -3.51 -2.27 11.09
N GLY A 303 -2.26 -2.74 10.92
CA GLY A 303 -1.56 -3.63 11.85
C GLY A 303 -0.81 -4.78 11.18
N THR A 304 -1.27 -5.22 10.01
CA THR A 304 -0.66 -6.35 9.28
C THR A 304 0.67 -5.96 8.64
N LEU A 305 0.68 -4.86 7.88
CA LEU A 305 1.88 -4.44 7.15
C LEU A 305 2.94 -3.85 8.08
N THR A 306 2.53 -3.13 9.12
CA THR A 306 3.45 -2.67 10.17
C THR A 306 4.08 -3.84 10.92
N GLY A 307 3.33 -4.93 11.13
CA GLY A 307 3.85 -6.17 11.69
C GLY A 307 4.92 -6.84 10.81
N LEU A 308 4.74 -6.83 9.49
CA LEU A 308 5.73 -7.32 8.53
C LEU A 308 6.96 -6.40 8.50
N ALA A 309 6.73 -5.09 8.42
CA ALA A 309 7.77 -4.08 8.33
C ALA A 309 8.72 -4.10 9.54
N LYS A 310 8.20 -4.25 10.76
CA LYS A 310 9.03 -4.36 11.98
C LYS A 310 10.06 -5.48 11.90
N ARG A 311 9.76 -6.56 11.18
CA ARG A 311 10.68 -7.69 11.00
C ARG A 311 11.59 -7.53 9.79
N ALA A 312 11.06 -6.99 8.68
CA ALA A 312 11.75 -6.91 7.40
C ALA A 312 12.58 -5.62 7.24
N MET A 313 12.20 -4.54 7.91
CA MET A 313 12.80 -3.22 7.76
C MET A 313 13.25 -2.65 9.12
N PRO A 314 14.23 -3.27 9.79
CA PRO A 314 14.71 -2.79 11.08
C PRO A 314 15.21 -1.34 10.97
N GLY A 315 14.83 -0.51 11.94
CA GLY A 315 15.19 0.92 11.96
C GLY A 315 14.17 1.85 11.27
N VAL A 316 13.18 1.33 10.55
CA VAL A 316 12.08 2.12 10.03
C VAL A 316 11.05 2.35 11.14
N GLU A 317 10.73 3.61 11.42
CA GLU A 317 9.68 3.97 12.37
C GLU A 317 8.30 3.62 11.78
N THR A 318 7.50 2.81 12.48
CA THR A 318 6.23 2.33 11.94
C THR A 318 5.05 2.76 12.78
N LEU A 319 3.98 3.22 12.15
CA LEU A 319 2.71 3.56 12.80
C LEU A 319 1.56 2.81 12.11
N ALA A 320 0.81 2.03 12.89
CA ALA A 320 -0.48 1.48 12.47
C ALA A 320 -1.58 2.46 12.88
N LEU A 321 -2.17 3.15 11.92
CA LEU A 321 -3.26 4.10 12.13
C LEU A 321 -4.57 3.33 12.23
N LYS A 322 -4.95 2.91 13.43
CA LYS A 322 -6.12 2.05 13.67
C LYS A 322 -7.40 2.85 13.94
N THR A 323 -7.26 3.91 14.71
CA THR A 323 -8.39 4.75 15.14
C THR A 323 -8.03 6.23 14.97
N PRO A 324 -8.99 7.15 15.03
CA PRO A 324 -8.70 8.58 15.00
C PRO A 324 -7.76 9.07 16.09
N ASP A 325 -7.67 8.37 17.21
CA ASP A 325 -6.75 8.70 18.32
C ASP A 325 -5.28 8.60 17.90
N ASP A 326 -4.99 7.85 16.84
CA ASP A 326 -3.64 7.73 16.27
C ASP A 326 -3.27 8.91 15.34
N LEU A 327 -4.23 9.74 14.92
CA LEU A 327 -3.99 10.86 13.98
C LEU A 327 -2.92 11.85 14.49
N PRO A 328 -2.91 12.26 15.78
CA PRO A 328 -1.86 13.14 16.27
C PRO A 328 -0.44 12.54 16.17
N ALA A 329 -0.32 11.23 16.38
CA ALA A 329 0.96 10.53 16.21
C ALA A 329 1.35 10.44 14.73
N ALA A 330 0.37 10.21 13.82
CA ALA A 330 0.60 10.18 12.40
C ALA A 330 1.08 11.55 11.88
N TRP A 331 0.45 12.64 12.31
CA TRP A 331 0.88 14.00 11.93
C TRP A 331 2.30 14.34 12.42
N LYS A 332 2.66 13.94 13.64
CA LYS A 332 4.04 14.08 14.14
C LYS A 332 5.03 13.30 13.28
N LEU A 333 4.66 12.08 12.84
CA LEU A 333 5.49 11.28 11.98
C LEU A 333 5.65 11.92 10.59
N ILE A 334 4.56 12.47 10.04
CA ILE A 334 4.57 13.24 8.79
C ILE A 334 5.46 14.48 8.92
N GLU A 335 5.36 15.23 10.01
CA GLU A 335 6.21 16.40 10.28
C GLU A 335 7.69 16.01 10.37
N LYS A 336 8.00 14.89 11.02
CA LYS A 336 9.38 14.44 11.23
C LYS A 336 10.02 13.84 9.96
N HIS A 337 9.26 13.10 9.14
CA HIS A 337 9.77 12.28 8.04
C HIS A 337 9.23 12.67 6.65
N GLY A 338 8.29 13.61 6.59
CA GLY A 338 7.75 14.09 5.32
C GLY A 338 8.80 14.84 4.50
N VAL A 339 8.62 14.86 3.18
CA VAL A 339 9.44 15.69 2.29
C VAL A 339 8.99 17.14 2.47
N HIS A 340 9.70 17.88 3.31
CA HIS A 340 9.53 19.34 3.32
C HIS A 340 10.22 19.90 2.07
N SER A 341 9.44 20.28 1.05
CA SER A 341 9.94 21.21 0.05
C SER A 341 10.34 22.49 0.81
N VAL A 342 11.58 22.94 0.62
CA VAL A 342 12.06 24.21 1.14
C VAL A 342 11.34 25.32 0.36
N ILE A 343 10.05 25.51 0.64
CA ILE A 343 9.31 26.70 0.38
C ILE A 343 8.96 27.19 1.77
N ASP A 344 9.65 28.27 2.15
CA ASP A 344 9.42 29.05 3.36
C ASP A 344 7.95 29.50 3.38
N SER A 345 7.09 28.68 3.94
CA SER A 345 5.69 29.00 4.21
C SER A 345 5.30 28.31 5.50
N THR A 346 5.12 29.12 6.53
CA THR A 346 4.44 28.78 7.77
C THR A 346 3.29 27.83 7.48
N PRO A 347 3.19 26.66 8.15
CA PRO A 347 2.12 25.71 7.89
C PRO A 347 0.77 26.36 8.21
N THR A 348 -0.01 26.68 7.18
CA THR A 348 -1.37 27.22 7.30
C THR A 348 -2.43 26.17 7.65
N TRP A 349 -2.02 24.95 8.02
CA TRP A 349 -2.93 23.85 8.38
C TRP A 349 -3.13 23.68 9.90
N ARG A 350 -2.85 24.68 10.72
CA ARG A 350 -3.42 24.69 12.06
C ARG A 350 -4.93 24.78 11.93
N LEU A 351 -5.58 23.64 11.79
CA LEU A 351 -7.02 23.54 12.00
C LEU A 351 -7.25 23.98 13.45
N VAL A 352 -7.75 25.18 13.63
CA VAL A 352 -8.32 25.62 14.89
C VAL A 352 -9.58 24.78 15.07
N ILE A 353 -9.47 23.69 15.80
CA ILE A 353 -10.63 23.04 16.42
C ILE A 353 -11.06 24.00 17.52
N ALA A 354 -11.86 24.99 17.18
CA ALA A 354 -12.59 25.75 18.16
C ALA A 354 -13.69 24.84 18.70
N PRO A 355 -13.81 24.64 20.03
CA PRO A 355 -14.95 23.95 20.59
C PRO A 355 -16.20 24.75 20.23
N ALA A 356 -17.17 24.12 19.61
CA ALA A 356 -18.49 24.66 19.42
C ALA A 356 -19.08 24.91 20.83
N LYS A 357 -18.97 26.15 21.28
CA LYS A 357 -19.81 26.65 22.39
C LYS A 357 -21.19 26.88 21.80
N GLY A 358 -22.14 26.22 22.43
CA GLY A 358 -23.53 26.18 22.07
C GLY A 358 -24.24 27.53 22.00
N THR A 359 -25.51 27.37 21.70
CA THR A 359 -26.67 28.26 21.64
C THR A 359 -27.04 28.65 20.19
N PHE A 360 -27.91 27.88 19.59
CA PHE A 360 -29.33 28.27 19.35
C PHE A 360 -30.11 27.02 18.98
#